data_867901f8a94c9078bf2f2ae4e38fd437
#
_entry.id   867901f8a94c9078bf2f2ae4e38fd437
#
_cell.length_a   1.000
_cell.length_b   1.000
_cell.length_c   1.000
_cell.angle_alpha   90.00
_cell.angle_beta   90.00
_cell.angle_gamma   90.00
#
_symmetry.space_group_name_H-M   'P 1'
#
loop_
_entity.id
_entity.type
_entity.pdbx_description
1 polymer ?
#
loop_
_entity_poly.entity_id
_entity_poly.type
_entity_poly.pdbx_seq_one_letter_code
_entity_poly.pdbx_strand_id
1 'polypeptide(L)'
;MAWGQIVKDIFFNEEVVNALDKTKLSKTKLEIIKTAQRENVSSRELQLVSSSIRKYTNGYQNRMGEQAPIGPIIKGLLTSPDYSFRDFKAIMVNGYQKNSSLWREILQIDLSGILTKVDIPYVILQGDTDIVASTATVKELVQSSHNSNLQCEIIANSGHMPGKEGMDRVFDKLCLLGQK
;
A
#
# COMPACT_ATOMS: atom_id res chain seq x y z
N MET A 1 0.53 14.49 3.78
CA MET A 1 -0.24 13.31 4.23
C MET A 1 0.60 12.09 3.90
N ALA A 2 1.36 11.62 4.84
CA ALA A 2 2.08 10.38 4.66
C ALA A 2 1.08 9.25 4.96
N TRP A 3 0.62 8.57 3.94
CA TRP A 3 0.05 7.24 4.10
C TRP A 3 1.15 6.44 4.79
N GLY A 4 0.87 5.91 5.98
CA GLY A 4 1.87 5.25 6.82
C GLY A 4 2.65 4.17 6.07
N GLN A 5 3.72 4.57 5.42
CA GLN A 5 4.58 3.67 4.69
C GLN A 5 5.71 3.23 5.59
N ILE A 6 5.42 2.24 6.37
CA ILE A 6 6.48 1.37 6.84
C ILE A 6 6.76 0.43 5.69
N VAL A 7 7.71 0.81 4.86
CA VAL A 7 7.98 0.09 3.61
C VAL A 7 9.18 -0.83 3.81
N LYS A 8 9.16 -1.67 4.85
CA LYS A 8 10.21 -2.66 4.99
C LYS A 8 9.99 -3.87 4.08
N ASP A 9 8.74 -4.20 3.78
CA ASP A 9 8.35 -5.42 3.08
C ASP A 9 7.06 -5.29 2.28
N ILE A 10 6.94 -4.26 1.47
CA ILE A 10 5.77 -4.14 0.58
C ILE A 10 5.70 -5.38 -0.31
N PHE A 11 4.56 -6.01 -0.39
CA PHE A 11 4.19 -7.12 -1.27
C PHE A 11 4.78 -8.50 -0.96
N PHE A 12 5.98 -8.64 -0.36
CA PHE A 12 6.61 -9.95 -0.15
C PHE A 12 6.78 -10.30 1.34
N ASN A 13 5.93 -9.74 2.20
CA ASN A 13 5.93 -10.06 3.62
C ASN A 13 5.19 -11.37 3.92
N GLU A 14 5.39 -11.91 5.11
CA GLU A 14 4.76 -13.16 5.53
C GLU A 14 3.23 -13.10 5.57
N GLU A 15 2.65 -11.94 5.91
CA GLU A 15 1.19 -11.76 5.92
C GLU A 15 0.59 -11.92 4.53
N VAL A 16 1.24 -11.36 3.50
CA VAL A 16 0.83 -11.51 2.10
C VAL A 16 0.93 -12.97 1.68
N VAL A 17 2.05 -13.63 1.97
CA VAL A 17 2.25 -15.05 1.65
C VAL A 17 1.20 -15.92 2.35
N ASN A 18 0.98 -15.72 3.64
CA ASN A 18 0.01 -16.47 4.44
C ASN A 18 -1.44 -16.20 4.00
N ALA A 19 -1.76 -14.97 3.62
CA ALA A 19 -3.07 -14.63 3.09
C ALA A 19 -3.33 -15.33 1.75
N LEU A 20 -2.35 -15.34 0.85
CA LEU A 20 -2.46 -15.96 -0.47
C LEU A 20 -2.47 -17.49 -0.41
N ASP A 21 -1.76 -18.10 0.55
CA ASP A 21 -1.73 -19.56 0.75
C ASP A 21 -3.11 -20.13 1.10
N LYS A 22 -3.94 -19.35 1.79
CA LYS A 22 -5.33 -19.71 2.15
C LYS A 22 -6.33 -19.53 1.01
N THR A 23 -5.88 -19.11 -0.17
CA THR A 23 -6.75 -18.82 -1.30
C THR A 23 -6.71 -19.90 -2.36
N LYS A 24 -7.48 -19.70 -3.45
CA LYS A 24 -7.47 -20.54 -4.66
C LYS A 24 -6.31 -20.20 -5.61
N LEU A 25 -5.28 -19.50 -5.16
CA LEU A 25 -4.09 -19.23 -5.96
C LEU A 25 -3.39 -20.53 -6.31
N SER A 26 -2.92 -20.70 -7.56
CA SER A 26 -2.21 -21.92 -7.94
C SER A 26 -0.89 -22.07 -7.16
N LYS A 27 -0.56 -23.30 -6.78
CA LYS A 27 0.68 -23.62 -6.04
C LYS A 27 1.93 -23.08 -6.73
N THR A 28 2.00 -23.20 -8.07
CA THR A 28 3.14 -22.68 -8.86
C THR A 28 3.31 -21.17 -8.71
N LYS A 29 2.20 -20.39 -8.73
CA LYS A 29 2.26 -18.93 -8.53
C LYS A 29 2.64 -18.56 -7.11
N LEU A 30 2.12 -19.30 -6.13
CA LEU A 30 2.46 -19.12 -4.74
C LEU A 30 3.94 -19.37 -4.48
N GLU A 31 4.52 -20.43 -5.05
CA GLU A 31 5.95 -20.71 -4.93
C GLU A 31 6.82 -19.59 -5.54
N ILE A 32 6.42 -19.04 -6.68
CA ILE A 32 7.11 -17.86 -7.24
C ILE A 32 7.11 -16.69 -6.25
N ILE A 33 5.99 -16.44 -5.58
CA ILE A 33 5.88 -15.36 -4.59
C ILE A 33 6.73 -15.66 -3.35
N LYS A 34 6.71 -16.91 -2.86
CA LYS A 34 7.49 -17.34 -1.70
C LYS A 34 9.00 -17.26 -1.92
N THR A 35 9.45 -17.56 -3.15
CA THR A 35 10.85 -17.60 -3.52
C THR A 35 11.39 -16.29 -4.08
N ALA A 36 10.53 -15.29 -4.28
CA ALA A 36 10.94 -13.98 -4.78
C ALA A 36 11.95 -13.34 -3.82
N GLN A 37 13.12 -12.99 -4.38
CA GLN A 37 14.16 -12.28 -3.63
C GLN A 37 13.88 -10.79 -3.66
N ARG A 38 13.65 -10.19 -2.50
CA ARG A 38 13.30 -8.76 -2.35
C ARG A 38 14.32 -7.81 -3.00
N GLU A 39 15.59 -8.13 -2.88
CA GLU A 39 16.67 -7.31 -3.43
C GLU A 39 16.73 -7.33 -4.97
N ASN A 40 16.18 -8.38 -5.60
CA ASN A 40 16.24 -8.60 -7.05
C ASN A 40 14.86 -8.92 -7.65
N VAL A 41 13.82 -8.32 -7.11
CA VAL A 41 12.45 -8.52 -7.59
C VAL A 41 12.30 -8.07 -9.04
N SER A 42 11.80 -8.96 -9.88
CA SER A 42 11.48 -8.65 -11.26
C SER A 42 10.11 -7.95 -11.39
N SER A 43 9.93 -7.15 -12.44
CA SER A 43 8.64 -6.54 -12.75
C SER A 43 7.49 -7.57 -12.89
N ARG A 44 7.81 -8.79 -13.33
CA ARG A 44 6.84 -9.87 -13.47
C ARG A 44 6.39 -10.41 -12.12
N GLU A 45 7.29 -10.56 -11.18
CA GLU A 45 6.98 -10.98 -9.81
C GLU A 45 6.15 -9.92 -9.09
N LEU A 46 6.51 -8.65 -9.22
CA LEU A 46 5.72 -7.54 -8.68
C LEU A 46 4.29 -7.50 -9.23
N GLN A 47 4.12 -7.67 -10.54
CA GLN A 47 2.81 -7.75 -11.16
C GLN A 47 2.03 -8.98 -10.68
N LEU A 48 2.70 -10.12 -10.55
CA LEU A 48 2.07 -11.35 -10.07
C LEU A 48 1.54 -11.18 -8.66
N VAL A 49 2.36 -10.72 -7.71
CA VAL A 49 1.94 -10.56 -6.32
C VAL A 49 0.87 -9.49 -6.18
N SER A 50 1.05 -8.32 -6.79
CA SER A 50 0.08 -7.22 -6.76
C SER A 50 -1.29 -7.63 -7.31
N SER A 51 -1.31 -8.31 -8.47
CA SER A 51 -2.56 -8.81 -9.05
C SER A 51 -3.20 -9.92 -8.22
N SER A 52 -2.38 -10.76 -7.56
CA SER A 52 -2.88 -11.83 -6.69
C SER A 52 -3.51 -11.29 -5.41
N ILE A 53 -2.89 -10.31 -4.76
CA ILE A 53 -3.46 -9.63 -3.58
C ILE A 53 -4.81 -9.02 -3.94
N ARG A 54 -4.89 -8.27 -5.04
CA ARG A 54 -6.15 -7.62 -5.48
C ARG A 54 -7.26 -8.63 -5.78
N LYS A 55 -6.92 -9.75 -6.39
CA LYS A 55 -7.92 -10.72 -6.85
C LYS A 55 -8.41 -11.66 -5.76
N TYR A 56 -7.55 -12.03 -4.83
CA TYR A 56 -7.80 -13.15 -3.92
C TYR A 56 -7.89 -12.74 -2.46
N THR A 57 -7.60 -11.49 -2.11
CA THR A 57 -7.63 -11.01 -0.73
C THR A 57 -8.38 -9.68 -0.60
N ASN A 58 -8.71 -9.29 0.63
CA ASN A 58 -9.19 -7.95 0.97
C ASN A 58 -8.06 -6.99 1.34
N GLY A 59 -6.81 -7.43 1.23
CA GLY A 59 -5.65 -6.67 1.69
C GLY A 59 -5.35 -5.41 0.88
N TYR A 60 -5.80 -5.35 -0.37
CA TYR A 60 -5.60 -4.17 -1.20
C TYR A 60 -6.82 -3.24 -1.18
N GLN A 61 -8.02 -3.78 -1.25
CA GLN A 61 -9.29 -3.04 -1.24
C GLN A 61 -10.25 -3.68 -0.24
N ASN A 62 -11.30 -2.94 0.15
CA ASN A 62 -12.29 -3.41 1.10
C ASN A 62 -13.14 -4.59 0.60
N ARG A 63 -13.11 -4.89 -0.71
CA ARG A 63 -13.80 -6.03 -1.29
C ARG A 63 -12.87 -6.83 -2.19
N MET A 64 -12.94 -8.14 -2.04
CA MET A 64 -12.19 -9.09 -2.85
C MET A 64 -12.63 -9.00 -4.31
N GLY A 65 -11.66 -8.83 -5.22
CA GLY A 65 -11.92 -8.72 -6.65
C GLY A 65 -12.35 -7.33 -7.15
N GLU A 66 -12.60 -6.37 -6.27
CA GLU A 66 -12.78 -4.98 -6.69
C GLU A 66 -11.48 -4.45 -7.29
N GLN A 67 -11.61 -3.90 -8.48
CA GLN A 67 -10.55 -3.08 -9.07
C GLN A 67 -10.98 -1.63 -8.96
N ALA A 68 -10.04 -0.78 -8.57
CA ALA A 68 -10.27 0.67 -8.69
C ALA A 68 -10.72 0.96 -10.13
N PRO A 69 -11.77 1.76 -10.35
CA PRO A 69 -12.27 2.06 -11.68
C PRO A 69 -11.18 2.80 -12.47
N ILE A 70 -10.50 2.07 -13.34
CA ILE A 70 -9.40 2.61 -14.16
C ILE A 70 -9.91 3.67 -15.15
N GLY A 71 -11.15 3.54 -15.62
CA GLY A 71 -11.75 4.45 -16.58
C GLY A 71 -11.72 5.93 -16.18
N PRO A 72 -12.16 6.33 -14.99
CA PRO A 72 -12.05 7.70 -14.51
C PRO A 72 -10.60 8.20 -14.40
N ILE A 73 -9.67 7.34 -14.00
CA ILE A 73 -8.24 7.69 -13.93
C ILE A 73 -7.68 7.96 -15.32
N ILE A 74 -7.96 7.07 -16.29
CA ILE A 74 -7.55 7.26 -17.68
C ILE A 74 -8.14 8.54 -18.25
N LYS A 75 -9.44 8.74 -18.05
CA LYS A 75 -10.11 9.98 -18.49
C LYS A 75 -9.47 11.21 -17.85
N GLY A 76 -9.25 11.21 -16.55
CA GLY A 76 -8.62 12.30 -15.82
C GLY A 76 -7.22 12.64 -16.36
N LEU A 77 -6.37 11.62 -16.56
CA LEU A 77 -5.04 11.81 -17.13
C LEU A 77 -5.04 12.36 -18.56
N LEU A 78 -5.99 11.91 -19.40
CA LEU A 78 -6.08 12.33 -20.80
C LEU A 78 -6.74 13.71 -20.98
N THR A 79 -7.53 14.15 -20.02
CA THR A 79 -8.26 15.44 -20.10
C THR A 79 -7.65 16.53 -19.21
N SER A 80 -6.69 16.18 -18.36
CA SER A 80 -6.00 17.16 -17.52
C SER A 80 -5.04 18.02 -18.36
N PRO A 81 -5.02 19.33 -18.18
CA PRO A 81 -4.05 20.20 -18.83
C PRO A 81 -2.62 19.99 -18.31
N ASP A 82 -2.46 19.35 -17.16
CA ASP A 82 -1.18 19.14 -16.48
C ASP A 82 -0.42 17.90 -17.00
N TYR A 83 -1.08 17.02 -17.78
CA TYR A 83 -0.49 15.79 -18.27
C TYR A 83 -0.49 15.73 -19.80
N SER A 84 0.68 15.45 -20.36
CA SER A 84 0.82 15.12 -21.78
C SER A 84 0.54 13.63 -22.05
N PHE A 85 0.35 13.25 -23.30
CA PHE A 85 0.26 11.84 -23.68
C PHE A 85 1.53 11.05 -23.34
N ARG A 86 2.70 11.72 -23.30
CA ARG A 86 3.95 11.12 -22.85
C ARG A 86 3.88 10.75 -21.36
N ASP A 87 3.32 11.63 -20.54
CA ASP A 87 3.14 11.38 -19.10
C ASP A 87 2.12 10.27 -18.87
N PHE A 88 1.02 10.27 -19.61
CA PHE A 88 0.06 9.16 -19.60
C PHE A 88 0.75 7.82 -19.89
N LYS A 89 1.56 7.75 -20.95
CA LYS A 89 2.31 6.55 -21.31
C LYS A 89 3.34 6.17 -20.23
N ALA A 90 4.00 7.15 -19.64
CA ALA A 90 4.96 6.93 -18.55
C ALA A 90 4.27 6.33 -17.31
N ILE A 91 3.11 6.85 -16.94
CA ILE A 91 2.35 6.37 -15.77
C ILE A 91 1.72 4.99 -16.03
N MET A 92 1.00 4.83 -17.14
CA MET A 92 0.16 3.65 -17.37
C MET A 92 0.91 2.46 -17.97
N VAL A 93 1.95 2.71 -18.76
CA VAL A 93 2.66 1.66 -19.51
C VAL A 93 4.06 1.41 -18.98
N ASN A 94 4.81 2.47 -18.69
CA ASN A 94 6.20 2.40 -18.27
C ASN A 94 6.40 2.68 -16.78
N GLY A 95 5.31 2.74 -16.01
CA GLY A 95 5.30 3.18 -14.63
C GLY A 95 6.37 2.53 -13.75
N TYR A 96 6.42 2.96 -12.53
CA TYR A 96 7.41 2.56 -11.52
C TYR A 96 7.64 1.03 -11.44
N GLN A 97 6.63 0.21 -11.77
CA GLN A 97 6.72 -1.26 -11.76
C GLN A 97 7.77 -1.82 -12.74
N LYS A 98 8.15 -1.07 -13.78
CA LYS A 98 9.20 -1.47 -14.73
C LYS A 98 10.59 -0.96 -14.34
N ASN A 99 10.68 -0.10 -13.34
CA ASN A 99 11.95 0.44 -12.86
C ASN A 99 12.47 -0.41 -11.70
N SER A 100 13.27 -1.42 -12.02
CA SER A 100 13.84 -2.34 -11.02
C SER A 100 14.78 -1.64 -10.02
N SER A 101 15.46 -0.58 -10.44
CA SER A 101 16.33 0.20 -9.54
C SER A 101 15.50 0.93 -8.50
N LEU A 102 14.44 1.62 -8.93
CA LEU A 102 13.53 2.30 -8.00
C LEU A 102 12.88 1.32 -7.01
N TRP A 103 12.45 0.14 -7.50
CA TRP A 103 11.89 -0.89 -6.61
C TRP A 103 12.89 -1.39 -5.59
N ARG A 104 14.16 -1.60 -6.00
CA ARG A 104 15.21 -2.01 -5.08
C ARG A 104 15.43 -0.98 -3.97
N GLU A 105 15.43 0.29 -4.31
CA GLU A 105 15.53 1.37 -3.34
C GLU A 105 14.30 1.42 -2.41
N ILE A 106 13.08 1.35 -2.96
CA ILE A 106 11.84 1.37 -2.18
C ILE A 106 11.80 0.22 -1.16
N LEU A 107 12.19 -1.00 -1.57
CA LEU A 107 12.18 -2.17 -0.69
C LEU A 107 13.23 -2.12 0.43
N GLN A 108 14.20 -1.23 0.34
CA GLN A 108 15.22 -0.99 1.39
C GLN A 108 14.85 0.16 2.34
N ILE A 109 13.82 0.94 2.05
CA ILE A 109 13.42 2.06 2.89
C ILE A 109 12.85 1.52 4.21
N ASP A 110 13.45 1.94 5.33
CA ASP A 110 12.95 1.71 6.67
C ASP A 110 12.72 3.07 7.37
N LEU A 111 11.48 3.45 7.53
CA LEU A 111 11.09 4.71 8.15
C LEU A 111 10.90 4.58 9.67
N SER A 112 11.06 3.40 10.26
CA SER A 112 10.81 3.16 11.68
C SER A 112 11.66 4.08 12.57
N GLY A 113 12.94 4.24 12.25
CA GLY A 113 13.85 5.09 13.02
C GLY A 113 13.52 6.59 12.97
N ILE A 114 12.82 7.04 11.94
CA ILE A 114 12.34 8.42 11.79
C ILE A 114 11.00 8.58 12.51
N LEU A 115 10.05 7.68 12.26
CA LEU A 115 8.70 7.75 12.80
C LEU A 115 8.69 7.67 14.33
N THR A 116 9.56 6.85 14.94
CA THR A 116 9.64 6.74 16.39
C THR A 116 10.18 8.02 17.08
N LYS A 117 10.78 8.94 16.34
CA LYS A 117 11.38 10.18 16.84
C LYS A 117 10.64 11.44 16.43
N VAL A 118 9.42 11.32 15.87
CA VAL A 118 8.66 12.51 15.48
C VAL A 118 8.36 13.38 16.70
N ASP A 119 8.57 14.68 16.56
CA ASP A 119 8.37 15.70 17.61
C ASP A 119 7.08 16.52 17.40
N ILE A 120 6.38 16.26 16.32
CA ILE A 120 5.07 16.84 16.00
C ILE A 120 3.99 15.75 16.04
N PRO A 121 2.72 16.12 16.29
CA PRO A 121 1.61 15.17 16.21
C PRO A 121 1.57 14.50 14.84
N TYR A 122 1.76 13.19 14.80
CA TYR A 122 1.76 12.37 13.60
C TYR A 122 0.74 11.25 13.72
N VAL A 123 -0.29 11.28 12.90
CA VAL A 123 -1.37 10.29 12.90
C VAL A 123 -1.28 9.43 11.65
N ILE A 124 -1.12 8.13 11.84
CA ILE A 124 -1.20 7.13 10.77
C ILE A 124 -2.64 6.67 10.67
N LEU A 125 -3.26 6.86 9.49
CA LEU A 125 -4.57 6.29 9.19
C LEU A 125 -4.36 4.97 8.45
N GLN A 126 -4.73 3.86 9.07
CA GLN A 126 -4.38 2.51 8.61
C GLN A 126 -5.64 1.67 8.42
N GLY A 127 -5.78 1.02 7.26
CA GLY A 127 -6.86 0.07 7.02
C GLY A 127 -6.71 -1.19 7.90
N ASP A 128 -7.81 -1.74 8.38
CA ASP A 128 -7.82 -2.92 9.27
C ASP A 128 -7.43 -4.22 8.57
N THR A 129 -7.59 -4.30 7.24
CA THR A 129 -7.26 -5.47 6.42
C THR A 129 -6.04 -5.26 5.53
N ASP A 130 -5.31 -4.14 5.68
CA ASP A 130 -4.12 -3.86 4.89
C ASP A 130 -2.98 -4.82 5.23
N ILE A 131 -2.63 -5.69 4.29
CA ILE A 131 -1.49 -6.61 4.37
C ILE A 131 -0.30 -6.14 3.53
N VAL A 132 -0.47 -5.10 2.73
CA VAL A 132 0.57 -4.52 1.87
C VAL A 132 1.47 -3.63 2.71
N ALA A 133 0.87 -2.63 3.40
CA ALA A 133 1.52 -1.93 4.49
C ALA A 133 0.94 -2.52 5.78
N SER A 134 1.56 -3.59 6.29
CA SER A 134 1.00 -4.44 7.34
C SER A 134 0.45 -3.67 8.54
N THR A 135 -0.84 -3.81 8.80
CA THR A 135 -1.51 -3.19 9.95
C THR A 135 -0.91 -3.67 11.28
N ALA A 136 -0.48 -4.93 11.34
CA ALA A 136 0.17 -5.48 12.51
C ALA A 136 1.51 -4.78 12.77
N THR A 137 2.34 -4.63 11.72
CA THR A 137 3.63 -3.93 11.80
C THR A 137 3.47 -2.46 12.20
N VAL A 138 2.45 -1.77 11.67
CA VAL A 138 2.17 -0.37 12.04
C VAL A 138 1.80 -0.27 13.53
N LYS A 139 0.93 -1.14 14.01
CA LYS A 139 0.53 -1.16 15.43
C LYS A 139 1.73 -1.44 16.34
N GLU A 140 2.55 -2.43 15.99
CA GLU A 140 3.76 -2.77 16.73
C GLU A 140 4.74 -1.58 16.80
N LEU A 141 4.97 -0.89 15.68
CA LEU A 141 5.81 0.29 15.64
C LEU A 141 5.31 1.38 16.58
N VAL A 142 4.01 1.71 16.51
CA VAL A 142 3.42 2.76 17.35
C VAL A 142 3.54 2.39 18.83
N GLN A 143 3.23 1.14 19.17
CA GLN A 143 3.31 0.65 20.55
C GLN A 143 4.75 0.65 21.08
N SER A 144 5.71 0.16 20.30
CA SER A 144 7.11 0.06 20.70
C SER A 144 7.84 1.39 20.72
N SER A 145 7.35 2.39 19.99
CA SER A 145 7.96 3.72 19.93
C SER A 145 7.93 4.46 21.26
N HIS A 146 6.94 4.19 22.12
CA HIS A 146 6.66 4.96 23.34
C HIS A 146 6.56 6.47 23.10
N ASN A 147 6.28 6.90 21.86
CA ASN A 147 6.20 8.30 21.49
C ASN A 147 4.74 8.75 21.42
N SER A 148 4.33 9.64 22.32
CA SER A 148 2.96 10.17 22.39
C SER A 148 2.54 10.97 21.14
N ASN A 149 3.50 11.49 20.39
CA ASN A 149 3.23 12.19 19.13
C ASN A 149 2.89 11.24 17.97
N LEU A 150 3.31 9.96 18.06
CA LEU A 150 3.02 8.97 17.03
C LEU A 150 1.78 8.16 17.39
N GLN A 151 0.73 8.26 16.59
CA GLN A 151 -0.55 7.59 16.81
C GLN A 151 -0.97 6.80 15.58
N CYS A 152 -1.73 5.73 15.77
CA CYS A 152 -2.37 4.97 14.70
C CYS A 152 -3.87 4.90 14.93
N GLU A 153 -4.64 5.29 13.93
CA GLU A 153 -6.09 5.16 13.90
C GLU A 153 -6.49 4.15 12.82
N ILE A 154 -7.29 3.16 13.22
CA ILE A 154 -7.71 2.08 12.33
C ILE A 154 -9.00 2.46 11.62
N ILE A 155 -8.99 2.35 10.29
CA ILE A 155 -10.15 2.50 9.43
C ILE A 155 -10.72 1.11 9.17
N ALA A 156 -11.90 0.85 9.72
CA ALA A 156 -12.56 -0.45 9.58
C ALA A 156 -13.00 -0.71 8.13
N ASN A 157 -13.00 -1.98 7.74
CA ASN A 157 -13.36 -2.46 6.40
C ASN A 157 -12.54 -1.78 5.28
N SER A 158 -11.26 -1.55 5.53
CA SER A 158 -10.38 -0.89 4.59
C SER A 158 -9.08 -1.67 4.39
N GLY A 159 -8.72 -1.87 3.14
CA GLY A 159 -7.40 -2.39 2.76
C GLY A 159 -6.42 -1.26 2.51
N HIS A 160 -5.36 -1.53 1.72
CA HIS A 160 -4.33 -0.57 1.33
C HIS A 160 -4.89 0.67 0.62
N MET A 161 -5.92 0.47 -0.21
CA MET A 161 -6.65 1.55 -0.88
C MET A 161 -8.05 1.65 -0.26
N PRO A 162 -8.33 2.67 0.54
CA PRO A 162 -9.64 2.84 1.15
C PRO A 162 -10.70 3.06 0.07
N GLY A 163 -11.84 2.39 0.23
CA GLY A 163 -13.04 2.66 -0.57
C GLY A 163 -13.66 4.01 -0.19
N LYS A 164 -14.82 4.33 -0.80
CA LYS A 164 -15.50 5.62 -0.57
C LYS A 164 -15.72 5.90 0.92
N GLU A 165 -16.28 4.94 1.65
CA GLU A 165 -16.54 5.08 3.09
C GLU A 165 -15.26 5.30 3.91
N GLY A 166 -14.17 4.60 3.57
CA GLY A 166 -12.87 4.82 4.18
C GLY A 166 -12.31 6.21 3.89
N MET A 167 -12.47 6.69 2.65
CA MET A 167 -12.07 8.05 2.27
C MET A 167 -12.88 9.12 3.00
N ASP A 168 -14.20 8.94 3.15
CA ASP A 168 -15.04 9.87 3.90
C ASP A 168 -14.53 10.01 5.35
N ARG A 169 -14.17 8.90 6.01
CA ARG A 169 -13.55 8.91 7.35
C ARG A 169 -12.19 9.62 7.39
N VAL A 170 -11.38 9.45 6.35
CA VAL A 170 -10.12 10.19 6.22
C VAL A 170 -10.38 11.69 6.16
N PHE A 171 -11.36 12.13 5.36
CA PHE A 171 -11.73 13.55 5.26
C PHE A 171 -12.27 14.09 6.58
N ASP A 172 -13.15 13.37 7.25
CA ASP A 172 -13.67 13.75 8.57
C ASP A 172 -12.53 13.97 9.57
N LYS A 173 -11.56 13.04 9.59
CA LYS A 173 -10.39 13.17 10.47
C LYS A 173 -9.53 14.38 10.12
N LEU A 174 -9.32 14.66 8.84
CA LEU A 174 -8.58 15.85 8.40
C LEU A 174 -9.27 17.13 8.83
N CYS A 175 -10.60 17.20 8.70
CA CYS A 175 -11.38 18.35 9.16
C CYS A 175 -11.22 18.57 10.68
N LEU A 176 -11.26 17.50 11.48
CA LEU A 176 -11.07 17.58 12.92
C LEU A 176 -9.65 18.03 13.33
N LEU A 177 -8.63 17.60 12.60
CA LEU A 177 -7.24 17.99 12.86
C LEU A 177 -6.97 19.44 12.43
N GLY A 178 -7.63 19.92 11.38
CA GLY A 178 -7.49 21.30 10.90
C GLY A 178 -8.21 22.37 11.72
N GLN A 179 -9.02 21.98 12.71
CA GLN A 179 -9.73 22.88 13.62
C GLN A 179 -8.97 23.14 14.94
N LYS A 180 -7.81 22.52 15.11
CA LYS A 180 -6.92 22.72 16.26
C LYS A 180 -5.79 23.67 15.89
#